data_f939bab496a6675dcc45e482e8b69dee
#
_entry.id   f939bab496a6675dcc45e482e8b69dee
#
_cell.length_a   1.000
_cell.length_b   1.000
_cell.length_c   1.000
_cell.angle_alpha   90.00
_cell.angle_beta   90.00
_cell.angle_gamma   90.00
#
_symmetry.space_group_name_H-M   'P 1'
#
loop_
_entity.id
_entity.type
_entity.pdbx_description
1 polymer ?
#
loop_
_entity_poly.entity_id
_entity_poly.type
_entity_poly.pdbx_seq_one_letter_code
_entity_poly.pdbx_strand_id
1 'polypeptide(L)'
;MKPELEKLCADYIANRDTVGKVFKWDSNDLYTVCANVFCACGQTADTDRLKECREVIKKHTRLFSKFRSKKVRSILASMLSLVEKPEERMTLANDYFSLLKRHFKGTEYLVLTAFLLADLADQTLTEETALRGKQIYRRMNQKHRILTNKTDSVFAMLMAFSGKSEDELTEEVEAGYLVLKKHFSNSGASQTAAQVFSMTGGLPEEKAQRLNDLYDALTEAEIKYGHADELAPLAALSISDTPIPTLVEEIKEADEFLKDQKGYGTKEDELKKRALHAVMIVSDQYQGTDQVNVTLMTNTLDMLFAKQQASRFSFAVHVVEALLKMVAASHEGKEETKVETDNKSDAQKQPEE
;
A
#
# COMPACT_ATOMS: atom_id res chain seq x y z
N MET A 1 -6.36 -23.43 11.53
CA MET A 1 -6.65 -22.10 10.94
C MET A 1 -7.95 -21.56 11.50
N LYS A 2 -8.00 -20.27 11.85
CA LYS A 2 -9.24 -19.60 12.30
C LYS A 2 -10.22 -19.47 11.13
N PRO A 3 -11.56 -19.55 11.38
CA PRO A 3 -12.55 -19.44 10.29
C PRO A 3 -12.44 -18.16 9.46
N GLU A 4 -12.09 -17.05 10.08
CA GLU A 4 -11.92 -15.75 9.41
C GLU A 4 -10.74 -15.79 8.42
N LEU A 5 -9.61 -16.36 8.83
CA LEU A 5 -8.43 -16.51 7.97
C LEU A 5 -8.70 -17.49 6.82
N GLU A 6 -9.40 -18.59 7.08
CA GLU A 6 -9.81 -19.55 6.06
C GLU A 6 -10.69 -18.89 5.00
N LYS A 7 -11.64 -18.09 5.43
CA LYS A 7 -12.50 -17.31 4.54
C LYS A 7 -11.69 -16.33 3.70
N LEU A 8 -10.76 -15.57 4.29
CA LEU A 8 -9.89 -14.63 3.55
C LEU A 8 -9.04 -15.35 2.51
N CYS A 9 -8.45 -16.49 2.85
CA CYS A 9 -7.71 -17.33 1.91
C CYS A 9 -8.58 -17.78 0.72
N ALA A 10 -9.81 -18.22 0.99
CA ALA A 10 -10.75 -18.64 -0.04
C ALA A 10 -11.19 -17.47 -0.92
N ASP A 11 -11.54 -16.34 -0.32
CA ASP A 11 -11.93 -15.11 -1.03
C ASP A 11 -10.80 -14.59 -1.92
N TYR A 12 -9.57 -14.61 -1.43
CA TYR A 12 -8.39 -14.22 -2.20
C TYR A 12 -8.22 -15.06 -3.48
N ILE A 13 -8.34 -16.38 -3.38
CA ILE A 13 -8.26 -17.27 -4.54
C ILE A 13 -9.43 -17.03 -5.51
N ALA A 14 -10.64 -16.89 -5.00
CA ALA A 14 -11.84 -16.63 -5.81
C ALA A 14 -11.74 -15.30 -6.58
N ASN A 15 -11.29 -14.25 -5.91
CA ASN A 15 -11.07 -12.92 -6.51
C ASN A 15 -9.98 -12.98 -7.59
N ARG A 16 -8.82 -13.59 -7.29
CA ARG A 16 -7.74 -13.80 -8.26
C ARG A 16 -8.23 -14.48 -9.54
N ASP A 17 -8.94 -15.56 -9.40
CA ASP A 17 -9.43 -16.36 -10.53
C ASP A 17 -10.51 -15.62 -11.33
N THR A 18 -11.34 -14.81 -10.67
CA THR A 18 -12.35 -13.96 -11.33
C THR A 18 -11.70 -12.85 -12.15
N VAL A 19 -10.71 -12.15 -11.60
CA VAL A 19 -9.93 -11.13 -12.33
C VAL A 19 -9.23 -11.78 -13.54
N GLY A 20 -8.61 -12.93 -13.36
CA GLY A 20 -7.95 -13.67 -14.43
C GLY A 20 -8.87 -14.06 -15.59
N LYS A 21 -10.16 -14.32 -15.34
CA LYS A 21 -11.16 -14.56 -16.41
C LYS A 21 -11.40 -13.33 -17.28
N VAL A 22 -11.34 -12.13 -16.71
CA VAL A 22 -11.57 -10.85 -17.43
C VAL A 22 -10.32 -10.35 -18.13
N PHE A 23 -9.15 -10.52 -17.50
CA PHE A 23 -7.87 -9.97 -17.96
C PHE A 23 -6.87 -11.04 -18.44
N LYS A 24 -7.35 -12.03 -19.19
CA LYS A 24 -6.66 -13.26 -19.65
C LYS A 24 -5.22 -13.09 -20.19
N TRP A 25 -4.84 -11.87 -20.59
CA TRP A 25 -3.54 -11.57 -21.21
C TRP A 25 -2.65 -10.69 -20.34
N ASP A 26 -3.04 -10.43 -19.09
CA ASP A 26 -2.22 -9.74 -18.11
C ASP A 26 -1.39 -10.77 -17.30
N SER A 27 -0.45 -10.32 -16.49
CA SER A 27 0.37 -11.22 -15.67
C SER A 27 -0.46 -11.85 -14.54
N ASN A 28 -0.23 -13.12 -14.25
CA ASN A 28 -0.82 -13.79 -13.09
C ASN A 28 -0.52 -13.05 -11.77
N ASP A 29 0.66 -12.42 -11.68
CA ASP A 29 1.03 -11.65 -10.51
C ASP A 29 0.15 -10.41 -10.31
N LEU A 30 -0.40 -9.84 -11.39
CA LEU A 30 -1.38 -8.75 -11.29
C LEU A 30 -2.73 -9.22 -10.76
N TYR A 31 -3.10 -10.48 -11.01
CA TYR A 31 -4.37 -11.01 -10.51
C TYR A 31 -4.34 -11.19 -8.98
N THR A 32 -3.19 -11.56 -8.42
CA THR A 32 -3.02 -11.67 -6.98
C THR A 32 -3.12 -10.31 -6.29
N VAL A 33 -2.54 -9.29 -6.90
CA VAL A 33 -2.68 -7.89 -6.47
C VAL A 33 -4.14 -7.43 -6.51
N CYS A 34 -4.83 -7.68 -7.62
CA CYS A 34 -6.25 -7.32 -7.74
C CYS A 34 -7.11 -8.09 -6.72
N ALA A 35 -6.78 -9.36 -6.43
CA ALA A 35 -7.47 -10.14 -5.41
C ALA A 35 -7.39 -9.46 -4.04
N ASN A 36 -6.19 -8.98 -3.69
CA ASN A 36 -5.98 -8.26 -2.45
C ASN A 36 -6.79 -6.97 -2.37
N VAL A 37 -6.91 -6.20 -3.47
CA VAL A 37 -7.77 -5.01 -3.53
C VAL A 37 -9.19 -5.33 -3.08
N PHE A 38 -9.74 -6.47 -3.50
CA PHE A 38 -11.08 -6.90 -3.09
C PHE A 38 -11.11 -7.39 -1.64
N CYS A 39 -10.15 -8.21 -1.24
CA CYS A 39 -10.07 -8.74 0.14
C CYS A 39 -9.93 -7.63 1.16
N ALA A 40 -9.08 -6.64 0.89
CA ALA A 40 -8.87 -5.47 1.73
C ALA A 40 -10.15 -4.65 1.98
N CYS A 41 -11.12 -4.72 1.05
CA CYS A 41 -12.42 -4.06 1.17
C CYS A 41 -13.53 -5.02 1.62
N GLY A 42 -13.22 -6.27 1.95
CA GLY A 42 -14.22 -7.29 2.28
C GLY A 42 -15.21 -7.58 1.15
N GLN A 43 -14.76 -7.37 -0.12
CA GLN A 43 -15.61 -7.47 -1.31
C GLN A 43 -15.19 -8.65 -2.20
N THR A 44 -16.09 -9.04 -3.08
CA THR A 44 -15.84 -10.06 -4.10
C THR A 44 -15.82 -9.47 -5.49
N ALA A 45 -14.88 -9.95 -6.31
CA ALA A 45 -14.76 -9.51 -7.70
C ALA A 45 -15.96 -10.00 -8.54
N ASP A 46 -16.60 -9.07 -9.23
CA ASP A 46 -17.67 -9.36 -10.19
C ASP A 46 -17.17 -9.18 -11.63
N THR A 47 -17.40 -10.21 -12.45
CA THR A 47 -16.92 -10.26 -13.84
C THR A 47 -17.50 -9.16 -14.71
N ASP A 48 -18.77 -8.83 -14.56
CA ASP A 48 -19.42 -7.85 -15.44
C ASP A 48 -19.12 -6.43 -14.99
N ARG A 49 -19.04 -6.20 -13.69
CA ARG A 49 -18.56 -4.93 -13.13
C ARG A 49 -17.11 -4.63 -13.53
N LEU A 50 -16.22 -5.61 -13.51
CA LEU A 50 -14.84 -5.47 -14.00
C LEU A 50 -14.77 -5.13 -15.49
N LYS A 51 -15.63 -5.72 -16.34
CA LYS A 51 -15.72 -5.39 -17.76
C LYS A 51 -16.23 -3.97 -17.96
N GLU A 52 -17.28 -3.57 -17.23
CA GLU A 52 -17.82 -2.20 -17.22
C GLU A 52 -16.70 -1.19 -16.89
N CYS A 53 -15.99 -1.39 -15.78
CA CYS A 53 -14.91 -0.50 -15.36
C CYS A 53 -13.75 -0.45 -16.37
N ARG A 54 -13.44 -1.56 -17.04
CA ARG A 54 -12.48 -1.58 -18.15
C ARG A 54 -12.94 -0.69 -19.31
N GLU A 55 -14.22 -0.66 -19.65
CA GLU A 55 -14.75 0.24 -20.69
C GLU A 55 -14.76 1.71 -20.22
N VAL A 56 -15.02 1.99 -18.93
CA VAL A 56 -14.86 3.33 -18.34
C VAL A 56 -13.44 3.84 -18.54
N ILE A 57 -12.41 3.04 -18.24
CA ILE A 57 -11.01 3.41 -18.48
C ILE A 57 -10.78 3.76 -19.97
N LYS A 58 -11.33 2.97 -20.90
CA LYS A 58 -11.19 3.23 -22.34
C LYS A 58 -11.91 4.51 -22.77
N LYS A 59 -13.11 4.76 -22.27
CA LYS A 59 -13.92 5.92 -22.60
C LYS A 59 -13.25 7.22 -22.14
N HIS A 60 -12.67 7.24 -20.94
CA HIS A 60 -12.09 8.42 -20.30
C HIS A 60 -10.60 8.63 -20.62
N THR A 61 -9.97 7.78 -21.44
CA THR A 61 -8.55 7.89 -21.76
C THR A 61 -8.25 7.74 -23.25
N ARG A 62 -7.17 8.39 -23.72
CA ARG A 62 -6.70 8.25 -25.10
C ARG A 62 -6.11 6.85 -25.34
N LEU A 63 -6.07 6.41 -26.60
CA LEU A 63 -5.65 5.06 -27.01
C LEU A 63 -4.27 4.65 -26.44
N PHE A 64 -3.31 5.58 -26.44
CA PHE A 64 -1.94 5.32 -25.94
C PHE A 64 -1.73 5.85 -24.51
N SER A 65 -2.80 6.03 -23.74
CA SER A 65 -2.71 6.45 -22.35
C SER A 65 -2.04 5.39 -21.50
N LYS A 66 -1.23 5.83 -20.53
CA LYS A 66 -0.63 4.97 -19.51
C LYS A 66 -1.68 4.24 -18.65
N PHE A 67 -2.87 4.80 -18.51
CA PHE A 67 -4.01 4.16 -17.84
C PHE A 67 -4.46 2.85 -18.54
N ARG A 68 -4.21 2.71 -19.84
CA ARG A 68 -4.52 1.49 -20.61
C ARG A 68 -3.39 0.47 -20.63
N SER A 69 -2.26 0.75 -20.00
CA SER A 69 -1.13 -0.16 -19.93
C SER A 69 -1.56 -1.49 -19.31
N LYS A 70 -1.14 -2.61 -19.91
CA LYS A 70 -1.33 -3.96 -19.34
C LYS A 70 -0.81 -4.07 -17.90
N LYS A 71 0.04 -3.13 -17.49
CA LYS A 71 0.66 -3.09 -16.19
C LYS A 71 -0.26 -2.55 -15.09
N VAL A 72 -1.31 -1.82 -15.40
CA VAL A 72 -2.17 -1.16 -14.41
C VAL A 72 -3.65 -1.35 -14.65
N ARG A 73 -4.05 -1.63 -15.89
CA ARG A 73 -5.46 -1.60 -16.27
C ARG A 73 -6.35 -2.57 -15.45
N SER A 74 -5.83 -3.74 -15.09
CA SER A 74 -6.56 -4.71 -14.24
C SER A 74 -6.72 -4.17 -12.82
N ILE A 75 -5.68 -3.56 -12.29
CA ILE A 75 -5.68 -2.93 -10.97
C ILE A 75 -6.68 -1.77 -10.95
N LEU A 76 -6.57 -0.84 -11.91
CA LEU A 76 -7.48 0.30 -12.00
C LEU A 76 -8.94 -0.13 -12.15
N ALA A 77 -9.21 -1.18 -12.95
CA ALA A 77 -10.55 -1.70 -13.11
C ALA A 77 -11.07 -2.36 -11.81
N SER A 78 -10.21 -3.06 -11.08
CA SER A 78 -10.55 -3.63 -9.77
C SER A 78 -10.92 -2.52 -8.77
N MET A 79 -10.11 -1.47 -8.67
CA MET A 79 -10.40 -0.33 -7.79
C MET A 79 -11.68 0.41 -8.22
N LEU A 80 -11.85 0.68 -9.52
CA LEU A 80 -13.07 1.31 -10.05
C LEU A 80 -14.33 0.48 -9.77
N SER A 81 -14.22 -0.84 -9.71
CA SER A 81 -15.37 -1.70 -9.45
C SER A 81 -15.91 -1.57 -8.01
N LEU A 82 -15.09 -1.07 -7.10
CA LEU A 82 -15.42 -0.86 -5.69
C LEU A 82 -16.09 0.49 -5.40
N VAL A 83 -16.11 1.42 -6.37
CA VAL A 83 -16.72 2.73 -6.18
C VAL A 83 -18.06 2.83 -6.89
N GLU A 84 -18.98 3.62 -6.33
CA GLU A 84 -20.33 3.82 -6.91
C GLU A 84 -20.26 4.53 -8.27
N LYS A 85 -19.39 5.52 -8.39
CA LYS A 85 -19.29 6.41 -9.56
C LYS A 85 -17.92 6.31 -10.27
N PRO A 86 -17.67 5.24 -11.01
CA PRO A 86 -16.37 4.99 -11.63
C PRO A 86 -15.98 6.04 -12.69
N GLU A 87 -16.95 6.65 -13.40
CA GLU A 87 -16.66 7.69 -14.39
C GLU A 87 -16.16 8.99 -13.75
N GLU A 88 -16.79 9.43 -12.63
CA GLU A 88 -16.36 10.60 -11.87
C GLU A 88 -14.95 10.38 -11.31
N ARG A 89 -14.71 9.21 -10.72
CA ARG A 89 -13.41 8.81 -10.20
C ARG A 89 -12.33 8.81 -11.29
N MET A 90 -12.64 8.27 -12.45
CA MET A 90 -11.70 8.22 -13.58
C MET A 90 -11.37 9.62 -14.12
N THR A 91 -12.35 10.52 -14.14
CA THR A 91 -12.15 11.93 -14.52
C THR A 91 -11.20 12.61 -13.56
N LEU A 92 -11.46 12.51 -12.25
CA LEU A 92 -10.61 13.10 -11.20
C LEU A 92 -9.18 12.56 -11.25
N ALA A 93 -9.02 11.25 -11.46
CA ALA A 93 -7.70 10.64 -11.61
C ALA A 93 -6.92 11.17 -12.82
N ASN A 94 -7.58 11.46 -13.94
CA ASN A 94 -6.95 12.11 -15.10
C ASN A 94 -6.49 13.55 -14.79
N ASP A 95 -7.29 14.31 -14.04
CA ASP A 95 -6.96 15.68 -13.64
C ASP A 95 -5.74 15.67 -12.70
N TYR A 96 -5.74 14.78 -11.71
CA TYR A 96 -4.62 14.59 -10.80
C TYR A 96 -3.35 14.12 -11.51
N PHE A 97 -3.46 13.19 -12.45
CA PHE A 97 -2.33 12.77 -13.27
C PHE A 97 -1.75 13.94 -14.09
N SER A 98 -2.61 14.79 -14.62
CA SER A 98 -2.21 15.95 -15.38
C SER A 98 -1.48 16.98 -14.51
N LEU A 99 -1.93 17.17 -13.28
CA LEU A 99 -1.27 18.02 -12.29
C LEU A 99 0.08 17.45 -11.88
N LEU A 100 0.14 16.18 -11.49
CA LEU A 100 1.36 15.52 -11.04
C LEU A 100 2.43 15.46 -12.15
N LYS A 101 2.04 15.33 -13.42
CA LYS A 101 2.97 15.36 -14.57
C LYS A 101 3.76 16.65 -14.70
N ARG A 102 3.35 17.73 -14.10
CA ARG A 102 4.12 18.99 -14.09
C ARG A 102 5.40 18.85 -13.26
N HIS A 103 5.39 17.99 -12.25
CA HIS A 103 6.46 17.82 -11.26
C HIS A 103 7.19 16.49 -11.39
N PHE A 104 6.54 15.44 -11.86
CA PHE A 104 7.07 14.09 -11.96
C PHE A 104 7.03 13.56 -13.40
N LYS A 105 7.88 12.57 -13.68
CA LYS A 105 7.84 11.88 -14.97
C LYS A 105 6.56 11.06 -15.09
N GLY A 106 5.82 11.25 -16.17
CA GLY A 106 4.59 10.50 -16.47
C GLY A 106 4.88 9.01 -16.70
N THR A 107 4.82 8.24 -15.65
CA THR A 107 4.97 6.78 -15.63
C THR A 107 3.66 6.13 -15.25
N GLU A 108 3.61 4.82 -15.32
CA GLU A 108 2.51 4.07 -14.79
C GLU A 108 2.40 4.20 -13.25
N TYR A 109 3.51 4.37 -12.53
CA TYR A 109 3.50 4.69 -11.10
C TYR A 109 2.71 5.98 -10.82
N LEU A 110 2.94 7.00 -11.63
CA LEU A 110 2.23 8.26 -11.48
C LEU A 110 0.73 8.12 -11.81
N VAL A 111 0.35 7.21 -12.72
CA VAL A 111 -1.06 6.87 -12.98
C VAL A 111 -1.70 6.29 -11.72
N LEU A 112 -1.02 5.33 -11.10
CA LEU A 112 -1.50 4.72 -9.86
C LEU A 112 -1.59 5.78 -8.75
N THR A 113 -0.55 6.58 -8.56
CA THR A 113 -0.59 7.69 -7.59
C THR A 113 -1.80 8.59 -7.80
N ALA A 114 -2.02 9.04 -9.03
CA ALA A 114 -3.14 9.92 -9.35
C ALA A 114 -4.49 9.26 -9.07
N PHE A 115 -4.60 7.98 -9.39
CA PHE A 115 -5.83 7.23 -9.18
C PHE A 115 -6.15 7.08 -7.69
N LEU A 116 -5.14 6.81 -6.91
CA LEU A 116 -5.26 6.63 -5.47
C LEU A 116 -5.56 7.94 -4.75
N LEU A 117 -4.86 9.02 -5.12
CA LEU A 117 -5.17 10.35 -4.62
C LEU A 117 -6.60 10.78 -4.97
N ALA A 118 -7.14 10.32 -6.10
CA ALA A 118 -8.54 10.55 -6.45
C ALA A 118 -9.50 9.71 -5.59
N ASP A 119 -9.03 8.66 -4.93
CA ASP A 119 -9.83 7.82 -4.02
C ASP A 119 -9.99 8.42 -2.61
N LEU A 120 -9.21 9.47 -2.32
CA LEU A 120 -9.32 10.19 -1.06
C LEU A 120 -10.54 11.08 -1.03
N ALA A 121 -11.54 10.66 -0.26
CA ALA A 121 -12.79 11.41 -0.15
C ALA A 121 -12.58 12.81 0.44
N ASP A 122 -11.66 12.96 1.38
CA ASP A 122 -11.54 14.15 2.22
C ASP A 122 -10.35 15.06 1.90
N GLN A 123 -9.52 14.70 0.92
CA GLN A 123 -8.33 15.49 0.59
C GLN A 123 -8.20 15.76 -0.91
N THR A 124 -8.16 17.03 -1.27
CA THR A 124 -7.95 17.44 -2.66
C THR A 124 -6.46 17.59 -2.94
N LEU A 125 -5.96 16.96 -4.01
CA LEU A 125 -4.61 17.23 -4.50
C LEU A 125 -4.51 18.64 -5.05
N THR A 126 -3.67 19.45 -4.41
CA THR A 126 -3.37 20.83 -4.84
C THR A 126 -1.99 20.91 -5.50
N GLU A 127 -1.72 22.02 -6.18
CA GLU A 127 -0.38 22.33 -6.71
C GLU A 127 0.66 22.40 -5.58
N GLU A 128 0.29 22.93 -4.42
CA GLU A 128 1.14 23.02 -3.24
C GLU A 128 1.52 21.62 -2.72
N THR A 129 0.54 20.71 -2.58
CA THR A 129 0.79 19.33 -2.17
C THR A 129 1.68 18.58 -3.16
N ALA A 130 1.48 18.82 -4.48
CA ALA A 130 2.31 18.22 -5.51
C ALA A 130 3.77 18.73 -5.46
N LEU A 131 3.96 20.03 -5.20
CA LEU A 131 5.27 20.63 -5.00
C LEU A 131 5.95 20.08 -3.73
N ARG A 132 5.22 19.97 -2.63
CA ARG A 132 5.70 19.38 -1.39
C ARG A 132 6.18 17.94 -1.61
N GLY A 133 5.39 17.09 -2.27
CA GLY A 133 5.81 15.73 -2.64
C GLY A 133 7.07 15.73 -3.50
N LYS A 134 7.22 16.70 -4.42
CA LYS A 134 8.45 16.87 -5.20
C LYS A 134 9.65 17.27 -4.34
N GLN A 135 9.48 18.08 -3.31
CA GLN A 135 10.54 18.46 -2.38
C GLN A 135 11.01 17.26 -1.55
N ILE A 136 10.08 16.50 -0.98
CA ILE A 136 10.37 15.23 -0.25
C ILE A 136 11.16 14.28 -1.16
N TYR A 137 10.69 14.03 -2.39
CA TYR A 137 11.41 13.21 -3.36
C TYR A 137 12.84 13.67 -3.61
N ARG A 138 13.06 14.99 -3.74
CA ARG A 138 14.39 15.56 -3.95
C ARG A 138 15.29 15.36 -2.73
N ARG A 139 14.77 15.53 -1.51
CA ARG A 139 15.53 15.30 -0.27
C ARG A 139 15.96 13.84 -0.13
N MET A 140 15.05 12.88 -0.38
CA MET A 140 15.40 11.46 -0.43
C MET A 140 16.48 11.17 -1.48
N ASN A 141 16.35 11.75 -2.67
CA ASN A 141 17.35 11.58 -3.73
C ASN A 141 18.71 12.22 -3.38
N GLN A 142 18.75 13.32 -2.64
CA GLN A 142 20.00 13.93 -2.15
C GLN A 142 20.71 13.03 -1.15
N LYS A 143 19.98 12.37 -0.25
CA LYS A 143 20.56 11.42 0.74
C LYS A 143 21.02 10.12 0.06
N HIS A 144 20.19 9.57 -0.84
CA HIS A 144 20.40 8.25 -1.46
C HIS A 144 20.15 8.27 -2.97
N ARG A 145 21.01 8.94 -3.72
CA ARG A 145 20.83 9.14 -5.18
C ARG A 145 20.70 7.85 -5.99
N ILE A 146 21.38 6.78 -5.59
CA ILE A 146 21.35 5.49 -6.30
C ILE A 146 20.11 4.69 -5.93
N LEU A 147 19.62 4.82 -4.71
CA LEU A 147 18.47 4.07 -4.21
C LEU A 147 17.16 4.72 -4.65
N THR A 148 17.12 6.06 -4.66
CA THR A 148 15.88 6.79 -5.01
C THR A 148 15.59 6.70 -6.50
N ASN A 149 14.44 6.18 -6.83
CA ASN A 149 14.01 5.90 -8.20
C ASN A 149 12.55 6.36 -8.45
N LYS A 150 11.96 5.97 -9.59
CA LYS A 150 10.61 6.42 -9.98
C LYS A 150 9.51 5.93 -9.06
N THR A 151 9.71 4.83 -8.37
CA THR A 151 8.75 4.26 -7.41
C THR A 151 8.61 5.18 -6.21
N ASP A 152 9.72 5.76 -5.75
CA ASP A 152 9.74 6.66 -4.60
C ASP A 152 8.93 7.95 -4.81
N SER A 153 8.58 8.27 -6.06
CA SER A 153 7.64 9.38 -6.32
C SER A 153 6.26 9.14 -5.72
N VAL A 154 5.88 7.89 -5.54
CA VAL A 154 4.62 7.52 -4.91
C VAL A 154 4.69 7.80 -3.43
N PHE A 155 5.70 7.24 -2.74
CA PHE A 155 5.90 7.50 -1.30
C PHE A 155 6.03 8.99 -1.00
N ALA A 156 6.81 9.69 -1.80
CA ALA A 156 6.97 11.13 -1.64
C ALA A 156 5.63 11.89 -1.73
N MET A 157 4.75 11.47 -2.65
CA MET A 157 3.41 12.05 -2.75
C MET A 157 2.55 11.71 -1.54
N LEU A 158 2.70 10.52 -0.97
CA LEU A 158 1.96 10.12 0.22
C LEU A 158 2.42 10.88 1.45
N MET A 159 3.72 10.96 1.64
CA MET A 159 4.33 11.75 2.70
C MET A 159 3.90 13.22 2.63
N ALA A 160 3.61 13.75 1.43
CA ALA A 160 3.15 15.11 1.25
C ALA A 160 1.80 15.41 1.93
N PHE A 161 1.00 14.40 2.22
CA PHE A 161 -0.26 14.53 2.94
C PHE A 161 -0.10 14.35 4.47
N SER A 162 1.09 13.97 4.95
CA SER A 162 1.34 13.87 6.38
C SER A 162 1.43 15.28 7.01
N GLY A 163 1.13 15.37 8.31
CA GLY A 163 1.31 16.61 9.08
C GLY A 163 2.76 16.89 9.48
N LYS A 164 3.72 16.00 9.15
CA LYS A 164 5.15 16.13 9.47
C LYS A 164 5.88 17.02 8.47
N SER A 165 6.94 17.70 8.87
CA SER A 165 7.80 18.46 7.95
C SER A 165 8.58 17.53 7.01
N GLU A 166 9.09 18.08 5.89
CA GLU A 166 9.91 17.30 4.96
C GLU A 166 11.21 16.80 5.60
N ASP A 167 11.78 17.57 6.55
CA ASP A 167 12.97 17.17 7.28
C ASP A 167 12.69 16.00 8.22
N GLU A 168 11.64 16.08 9.05
CA GLU A 168 11.20 14.99 9.91
C GLU A 168 10.99 13.70 9.13
N LEU A 169 10.24 13.74 8.01
CA LEU A 169 9.96 12.57 7.19
C LEU A 169 11.24 11.92 6.64
N THR A 170 12.17 12.75 6.15
CA THR A 170 13.42 12.23 5.56
C THR A 170 14.42 11.79 6.62
N GLU A 171 14.38 12.31 7.83
CA GLU A 171 15.16 11.85 8.98
C GLU A 171 14.61 10.53 9.52
N GLU A 172 13.29 10.38 9.64
CA GLU A 172 12.67 9.11 10.03
C GLU A 172 12.96 7.97 9.03
N VAL A 173 12.90 8.28 7.72
CA VAL A 173 13.32 7.29 6.69
C VAL A 173 14.77 6.88 6.89
N GLU A 174 15.66 7.84 7.15
CA GLU A 174 17.07 7.54 7.37
C GLU A 174 17.29 6.71 8.63
N ALA A 175 16.61 7.05 9.73
CA ALA A 175 16.71 6.33 11.00
C ALA A 175 16.30 4.85 10.84
N GLY A 176 15.15 4.57 10.25
CA GLY A 176 14.71 3.20 9.97
C GLY A 176 15.66 2.46 9.01
N TYR A 177 16.08 3.13 7.94
CA TYR A 177 17.03 2.57 6.97
C TYR A 177 18.36 2.16 7.61
N LEU A 178 18.90 2.98 8.52
CA LEU A 178 20.16 2.68 9.20
C LEU A 178 20.10 1.43 10.08
N VAL A 179 18.95 1.09 10.63
CA VAL A 179 18.74 -0.17 11.36
C VAL A 179 18.64 -1.33 10.37
N LEU A 180 17.75 -1.21 9.37
CA LEU A 180 17.46 -2.31 8.43
C LEU A 180 18.64 -2.73 7.58
N LYS A 181 19.48 -1.78 7.11
CA LYS A 181 20.65 -2.09 6.28
C LYS A 181 21.73 -2.90 7.00
N LYS A 182 21.69 -3.00 8.33
CA LYS A 182 22.59 -3.86 9.11
C LYS A 182 22.15 -5.32 9.07
N HIS A 183 20.85 -5.54 8.87
CA HIS A 183 20.23 -6.87 8.86
C HIS A 183 20.03 -7.39 7.43
N PHE A 184 19.62 -6.52 6.50
CA PHE A 184 19.31 -6.86 5.12
C PHE A 184 20.37 -6.30 4.14
N SER A 185 20.85 -7.15 3.23
CA SER A 185 21.82 -6.76 2.20
C SER A 185 21.22 -5.87 1.09
N ASN A 186 19.90 -5.93 0.87
CA ASN A 186 19.23 -5.13 -0.16
C ASN A 186 18.90 -3.72 0.36
N SER A 187 19.78 -2.77 0.08
CA SER A 187 19.63 -1.37 0.51
C SER A 187 18.37 -0.69 -0.05
N GLY A 188 17.96 -1.03 -1.28
CA GLY A 188 16.73 -0.47 -1.87
C GLY A 188 15.49 -0.94 -1.13
N ALA A 189 15.39 -2.23 -0.83
CA ALA A 189 14.32 -2.79 -0.04
C ALA A 189 14.27 -2.22 1.38
N SER A 190 15.44 -2.09 2.02
CA SER A 190 15.56 -1.47 3.35
C SER A 190 15.07 -0.01 3.35
N GLN A 191 15.41 0.75 2.31
CA GLN A 191 14.92 2.13 2.17
C GLN A 191 13.41 2.16 1.99
N THR A 192 12.86 1.27 1.17
CA THR A 192 11.40 1.21 0.95
C THR A 192 10.65 0.85 2.23
N ALA A 193 11.13 -0.14 3.00
CA ALA A 193 10.55 -0.49 4.29
C ALA A 193 10.62 0.69 5.29
N ALA A 194 11.72 1.44 5.31
CA ALA A 194 11.86 2.64 6.13
C ALA A 194 10.90 3.77 5.71
N GLN A 195 10.62 3.92 4.42
CA GLN A 195 9.59 4.86 3.95
C GLN A 195 8.20 4.50 4.50
N VAL A 196 7.88 3.21 4.62
CA VAL A 196 6.65 2.76 5.29
C VAL A 196 6.61 3.24 6.73
N PHE A 197 7.70 3.10 7.47
CA PHE A 197 7.74 3.49 8.88
C PHE A 197 7.59 4.99 9.11
N SER A 198 8.11 5.83 8.22
CA SER A 198 8.01 7.30 8.36
C SER A 198 6.57 7.82 8.23
N MET A 199 5.69 7.04 7.65
CA MET A 199 4.29 7.40 7.43
C MET A 199 3.38 7.00 8.60
N THR A 200 3.90 6.32 9.60
CA THR A 200 3.19 5.86 10.80
C THR A 200 3.73 6.53 12.07
N GLY A 201 2.97 6.52 13.14
CA GLY A 201 3.42 6.98 14.47
C GLY A 201 4.48 6.05 15.08
N GLY A 202 5.12 6.47 16.15
CA GLY A 202 6.15 5.71 16.88
C GLY A 202 7.56 5.86 16.28
N LEU A 203 8.57 5.30 16.98
CA LEU A 203 9.97 5.44 16.60
C LEU A 203 10.35 4.53 15.43
N PRO A 204 10.93 5.07 14.35
CA PRO A 204 11.31 4.29 13.16
C PRO A 204 12.26 3.12 13.47
N GLU A 205 13.16 3.32 14.44
CA GLU A 205 14.14 2.32 14.86
C GLU A 205 13.46 1.12 15.55
N GLU A 206 12.45 1.35 16.38
CA GLU A 206 11.69 0.29 17.05
C GLU A 206 10.89 -0.53 16.03
N LYS A 207 10.26 0.15 15.07
CA LYS A 207 9.56 -0.52 13.96
C LYS A 207 10.51 -1.34 13.09
N ALA A 208 11.68 -0.79 12.78
CA ALA A 208 12.72 -1.49 12.03
C ALA A 208 13.23 -2.73 12.79
N GLN A 209 13.42 -2.62 14.10
CA GLN A 209 13.80 -3.77 14.93
C GLN A 209 12.70 -4.82 14.94
N ARG A 210 11.44 -4.42 15.10
CA ARG A 210 10.31 -5.36 15.06
C ARG A 210 10.16 -6.06 13.70
N LEU A 211 10.48 -5.39 12.58
CA LEU A 211 10.56 -6.05 11.28
C LEU A 211 11.67 -7.12 11.25
N ASN A 212 12.86 -6.81 11.78
CA ASN A 212 13.94 -7.79 11.88
C ASN A 212 13.49 -9.01 12.70
N ASP A 213 12.89 -8.77 13.87
CA ASP A 213 12.41 -9.84 14.77
C ASP A 213 11.34 -10.72 14.10
N LEU A 214 10.42 -10.12 13.35
CA LEU A 214 9.39 -10.86 12.59
C LEU A 214 10.03 -11.68 11.45
N TYR A 215 10.98 -11.11 10.71
CA TYR A 215 11.68 -11.80 9.63
C TYR A 215 12.47 -13.01 10.16
N ASP A 216 13.16 -12.83 11.27
CA ASP A 216 13.93 -13.90 11.92
C ASP A 216 13.00 -15.02 12.44
N ALA A 217 11.86 -14.65 13.05
CA ALA A 217 10.86 -15.62 13.49
C ALA A 217 10.22 -16.41 12.32
N LEU A 218 10.01 -15.79 11.15
CA LEU A 218 9.59 -16.51 9.95
C LEU A 218 10.66 -17.48 9.47
N THR A 219 11.93 -17.08 9.53
CA THR A 219 13.07 -17.95 9.17
C THR A 219 13.19 -19.14 10.11
N GLU A 220 13.05 -18.92 11.42
CA GLU A 220 13.03 -19.99 12.44
C GLU A 220 11.85 -20.97 12.24
N ALA A 221 10.70 -20.45 11.78
CA ALA A 221 9.54 -21.26 11.42
C ALA A 221 9.65 -21.94 10.04
N GLU A 222 10.83 -21.91 9.40
CA GLU A 222 11.14 -22.48 8.07
C GLU A 222 10.30 -21.91 6.92
N ILE A 223 9.69 -20.73 7.10
CA ILE A 223 8.97 -20.02 6.05
C ILE A 223 9.97 -19.30 5.15
N LYS A 224 9.98 -19.66 3.87
CA LYS A 224 10.91 -19.09 2.86
C LYS A 224 10.44 -17.71 2.41
N TYR A 225 10.63 -16.70 3.26
CA TYR A 225 10.31 -15.33 2.93
C TYR A 225 11.45 -14.62 2.19
N GLY A 226 11.11 -13.76 1.23
CA GLY A 226 12.11 -12.97 0.50
C GLY A 226 12.68 -11.83 1.35
N HIS A 227 13.89 -11.37 1.02
CA HIS A 227 14.56 -10.23 1.71
C HIS A 227 14.90 -9.09 0.74
N ALA A 228 14.24 -9.06 -0.38
CA ALA A 228 14.32 -7.99 -1.37
C ALA A 228 13.08 -7.10 -1.23
N ASP A 229 12.35 -6.94 -2.29
CA ASP A 229 11.17 -6.08 -2.32
C ASP A 229 10.04 -6.62 -1.41
N GLU A 230 10.09 -7.88 -1.02
CA GLU A 230 9.17 -8.51 -0.05
C GLU A 230 9.25 -7.90 1.36
N LEU A 231 10.33 -7.18 1.68
CA LEU A 231 10.48 -6.56 3.01
C LEU A 231 9.42 -5.52 3.31
N ALA A 232 8.94 -4.83 2.31
CA ALA A 232 8.02 -3.74 2.52
C ALA A 232 6.61 -4.20 2.96
N PRO A 233 5.96 -5.28 2.37
CA PRO A 233 4.76 -5.88 2.95
C PRO A 233 4.96 -6.35 4.38
N LEU A 234 6.09 -7.00 4.64
CA LEU A 234 6.40 -7.46 5.99
C LEU A 234 6.58 -6.27 6.96
N ALA A 235 7.17 -5.17 6.49
CA ALA A 235 7.29 -3.94 7.27
C ALA A 235 5.91 -3.38 7.64
N ALA A 236 4.97 -3.37 6.71
CA ALA A 236 3.60 -2.95 6.97
C ALA A 236 2.91 -3.84 8.01
N LEU A 237 3.02 -5.16 7.87
CA LEU A 237 2.46 -6.10 8.85
C LEU A 237 3.15 -5.98 10.22
N SER A 238 4.46 -5.72 10.25
CA SER A 238 5.23 -5.58 11.48
C SER A 238 4.83 -4.39 12.35
N ILE A 239 4.14 -3.38 11.78
CA ILE A 239 3.66 -2.21 12.54
C ILE A 239 2.45 -2.58 13.41
N SER A 240 1.76 -3.68 13.13
CA SER A 240 0.63 -4.12 13.96
C SER A 240 1.07 -4.45 15.38
N ASP A 241 0.17 -4.22 16.35
CA ASP A 241 0.42 -4.59 17.77
C ASP A 241 0.28 -6.09 18.04
N THR A 242 -0.04 -6.87 17.00
CA THR A 242 -0.23 -8.32 17.10
C THR A 242 1.09 -9.00 17.49
N PRO A 243 1.11 -9.89 18.49
CA PRO A 243 2.32 -10.61 18.88
C PRO A 243 2.95 -11.37 17.71
N ILE A 244 4.27 -11.28 17.56
CA ILE A 244 5.02 -11.95 16.49
C ILE A 244 4.71 -13.46 16.39
N PRO A 245 4.63 -14.24 17.49
CA PRO A 245 4.27 -15.66 17.39
C PRO A 245 2.91 -15.89 16.74
N THR A 246 1.93 -15.02 17.01
CA THR A 246 0.60 -15.10 16.39
C THR A 246 0.67 -14.81 14.88
N LEU A 247 1.41 -13.78 14.48
CA LEU A 247 1.61 -13.46 13.05
C LEU A 247 2.28 -14.63 12.32
N VAL A 248 3.32 -15.22 12.91
CA VAL A 248 4.03 -16.36 12.30
C VAL A 248 3.11 -17.58 12.13
N GLU A 249 2.29 -17.89 13.15
CA GLU A 249 1.34 -19.00 13.07
C GLU A 249 0.32 -18.77 11.96
N GLU A 250 -0.29 -17.61 11.89
CA GLU A 250 -1.29 -17.27 10.87
C GLU A 250 -0.68 -17.24 9.46
N ILE A 251 0.53 -16.70 9.30
CA ILE A 251 1.25 -16.73 8.01
C ILE A 251 1.53 -18.18 7.60
N LYS A 252 1.93 -19.03 8.53
CA LYS A 252 2.16 -20.47 8.26
C LYS A 252 0.89 -21.20 7.83
N GLU A 253 -0.23 -20.91 8.48
CA GLU A 253 -1.52 -21.49 8.13
C GLU A 253 -2.00 -21.04 6.75
N ALA A 254 -1.81 -19.76 6.41
CA ALA A 254 -2.14 -19.22 5.08
C ALA A 254 -1.20 -19.77 4.00
N ASP A 255 0.12 -19.90 4.26
CA ASP A 255 1.09 -20.49 3.35
C ASP A 255 0.75 -21.96 3.03
N GLU A 256 0.37 -22.74 4.04
CA GLU A 256 -0.04 -24.14 3.84
C GLU A 256 -1.35 -24.25 3.04
N PHE A 257 -2.33 -23.34 3.27
CA PHE A 257 -3.55 -23.29 2.45
C PHE A 257 -3.22 -22.98 0.98
N LEU A 258 -2.32 -22.03 0.72
CA LEU A 258 -1.93 -21.63 -0.63
C LEU A 258 -1.15 -22.70 -1.37
N LYS A 259 -0.44 -23.57 -0.68
CA LYS A 259 0.39 -24.64 -1.23
C LYS A 259 -0.39 -25.55 -2.20
N ASP A 260 -1.65 -25.83 -1.87
CA ASP A 260 -2.52 -26.71 -2.66
C ASP A 260 -3.28 -25.96 -3.76
N GLN A 261 -3.11 -24.64 -3.86
CA GLN A 261 -3.79 -23.81 -4.84
C GLN A 261 -3.04 -23.73 -6.16
N LYS A 262 -3.78 -23.67 -7.26
CA LYS A 262 -3.19 -23.50 -8.60
C LYS A 262 -2.36 -22.22 -8.68
N GLY A 263 -1.13 -22.34 -9.19
CA GLY A 263 -0.23 -21.21 -9.41
C GLY A 263 0.86 -21.08 -8.35
N TYR A 264 0.89 -21.98 -7.39
CA TYR A 264 1.98 -22.13 -6.43
C TYR A 264 2.73 -23.44 -6.66
N GLY A 265 4.03 -23.39 -6.63
CA GLY A 265 4.92 -24.53 -6.85
C GLY A 265 5.89 -24.74 -5.69
N THR A 266 6.92 -25.55 -5.95
CA THR A 266 7.91 -25.96 -4.94
C THR A 266 9.30 -25.37 -5.12
N LYS A 267 9.53 -24.61 -6.20
CA LYS A 267 10.80 -23.92 -6.43
C LYS A 267 10.99 -22.77 -5.45
N GLU A 268 12.22 -22.41 -5.17
CA GLU A 268 12.53 -21.37 -4.17
C GLU A 268 11.80 -20.05 -4.41
N ASP A 269 11.79 -19.54 -5.64
CA ASP A 269 11.08 -18.31 -5.98
C ASP A 269 9.56 -18.43 -5.81
N GLU A 270 9.00 -19.64 -6.07
CA GLU A 270 7.58 -19.92 -5.87
C GLU A 270 7.23 -20.03 -4.38
N LEU A 271 8.14 -20.54 -3.55
CA LEU A 271 7.99 -20.55 -2.09
C LEU A 271 8.01 -19.12 -1.52
N LYS A 272 8.96 -18.27 -1.94
CA LYS A 272 9.02 -16.87 -1.55
C LYS A 272 7.75 -16.12 -1.95
N LYS A 273 7.27 -16.35 -3.17
CA LYS A 273 6.01 -15.77 -3.66
C LYS A 273 4.81 -16.22 -2.82
N ARG A 274 4.75 -17.52 -2.45
CA ARG A 274 3.66 -18.06 -1.64
C ARG A 274 3.66 -17.46 -0.23
N ALA A 275 4.82 -17.38 0.40
CA ALA A 275 4.99 -16.76 1.71
C ALA A 275 4.62 -15.27 1.67
N LEU A 276 5.00 -14.54 0.61
CA LEU A 276 4.57 -13.18 0.38
C LEU A 276 3.04 -13.06 0.36
N HIS A 277 2.36 -13.89 -0.44
CA HIS A 277 0.90 -13.86 -0.52
C HIS A 277 0.23 -14.27 0.80
N ALA A 278 0.84 -15.15 1.60
CA ALA A 278 0.37 -15.47 2.93
C ALA A 278 0.44 -14.25 3.87
N VAL A 279 1.55 -13.50 3.84
CA VAL A 279 1.69 -12.23 4.58
C VAL A 279 0.60 -11.24 4.15
N MET A 280 0.31 -11.13 2.86
CA MET A 280 -0.74 -10.31 2.31
C MET A 280 -2.11 -10.63 2.92
N ILE A 281 -2.50 -11.90 2.83
CA ILE A 281 -3.79 -12.38 3.33
C ILE A 281 -3.91 -12.15 4.84
N VAL A 282 -2.86 -12.45 5.61
CA VAL A 282 -2.84 -12.23 7.06
C VAL A 282 -2.99 -10.75 7.39
N SER A 283 -2.39 -9.87 6.60
CA SER A 283 -2.54 -8.43 6.80
C SER A 283 -3.99 -7.97 6.66
N ASP A 284 -4.75 -8.57 5.75
CA ASP A 284 -6.17 -8.25 5.56
C ASP A 284 -7.05 -8.66 6.77
N GLN A 285 -6.58 -9.60 7.61
CA GLN A 285 -7.29 -10.03 8.81
C GLN A 285 -7.38 -8.93 9.88
N TYR A 286 -6.44 -8.00 9.88
CA TYR A 286 -6.37 -6.91 10.86
C TYR A 286 -7.09 -5.63 10.43
N GLN A 287 -7.97 -5.72 9.41
CA GLN A 287 -8.82 -4.61 8.97
C GLN A 287 -9.89 -4.28 10.03
N GLY A 288 -10.09 -3.00 10.35
CA GLY A 288 -11.20 -2.52 11.18
C GLY A 288 -10.86 -2.11 12.61
N THR A 289 -9.57 -2.08 12.96
CA THR A 289 -9.06 -1.40 14.16
C THR A 289 -8.25 -0.17 13.74
N ASP A 290 -7.62 0.55 14.66
CA ASP A 290 -6.59 1.57 14.32
C ASP A 290 -5.47 1.02 13.40
N GLN A 291 -5.48 -0.28 13.19
CA GLN A 291 -4.64 -1.06 12.27
C GLN A 291 -5.16 -1.14 10.82
N VAL A 292 -6.32 -0.56 10.48
CA VAL A 292 -6.82 -0.43 9.07
C VAL A 292 -5.73 0.13 8.15
N ASN A 293 -4.93 1.00 8.71
CA ASN A 293 -3.78 1.60 8.04
C ASN A 293 -2.67 0.61 7.69
N VAL A 294 -2.45 -0.41 8.52
CA VAL A 294 -1.43 -1.45 8.30
C VAL A 294 -1.81 -2.34 7.13
N THR A 295 -3.06 -2.75 7.06
CA THR A 295 -3.55 -3.62 5.99
C THR A 295 -3.50 -2.96 4.62
N LEU A 296 -3.94 -1.71 4.56
CA LEU A 296 -3.89 -0.94 3.33
C LEU A 296 -2.44 -0.66 2.89
N MET A 297 -1.53 -0.42 3.84
CA MET A 297 -0.09 -0.32 3.57
C MET A 297 0.46 -1.64 3.03
N THR A 298 0.10 -2.78 3.62
CA THR A 298 0.53 -4.09 3.17
C THR A 298 0.09 -4.33 1.74
N ASN A 299 -1.18 -4.10 1.44
CA ASN A 299 -1.72 -4.31 0.10
C ASN A 299 -1.03 -3.49 -0.99
N THR A 300 -0.51 -2.33 -0.67
CA THR A 300 0.26 -1.52 -1.63
C THR A 300 1.64 -2.06 -1.88
N LEU A 301 2.25 -2.53 -0.82
CA LEU A 301 3.58 -3.10 -0.88
C LEU A 301 3.57 -4.38 -1.71
N ASP A 302 2.46 -5.11 -1.67
CA ASP A 302 2.25 -6.33 -2.44
C ASP A 302 2.18 -6.10 -3.94
N MET A 303 1.62 -4.99 -4.32
CA MET A 303 1.55 -4.62 -5.72
C MET A 303 2.90 -4.27 -6.32
N LEU A 304 3.90 -3.91 -5.48
CA LEU A 304 5.28 -3.76 -5.93
C LEU A 304 5.90 -5.08 -6.35
N PHE A 305 5.58 -6.14 -5.63
CA PHE A 305 6.34 -7.38 -5.71
C PHE A 305 5.85 -8.34 -6.75
N ALA A 306 4.57 -8.34 -7.05
CA ALA A 306 4.02 -9.13 -8.15
C ALA A 306 4.78 -8.93 -9.46
N LYS A 307 5.84 -8.09 -9.44
CA LYS A 307 6.41 -7.59 -10.67
C LYS A 307 7.90 -7.47 -10.82
N GLN A 308 8.70 -8.01 -9.95
CA GLN A 308 10.13 -8.02 -10.19
C GLN A 308 10.53 -8.77 -11.45
N GLN A 309 9.76 -9.77 -11.89
CA GLN A 309 10.02 -10.46 -13.15
C GLN A 309 9.48 -9.75 -14.40
N ALA A 310 8.55 -8.82 -14.28
CA ALA A 310 7.93 -8.15 -15.42
C ALA A 310 8.08 -6.62 -15.47
N SER A 311 8.54 -5.97 -14.47
CA SER A 311 8.92 -4.58 -14.24
C SER A 311 8.42 -4.06 -12.87
N ARG A 312 9.25 -3.34 -12.15
CA ARG A 312 9.11 -2.69 -10.84
C ARG A 312 7.88 -1.76 -10.72
N PHE A 313 6.67 -2.25 -10.94
CA PHE A 313 5.54 -1.38 -11.21
C PHE A 313 4.31 -1.51 -10.28
N SER A 314 4.14 -2.60 -9.57
CA SER A 314 2.92 -2.90 -8.82
C SER A 314 2.71 -2.16 -7.50
N PHE A 315 3.64 -1.40 -7.07
CA PHE A 315 3.82 -0.91 -5.72
C PHE A 315 2.88 0.19 -5.21
N ALA A 316 2.38 1.00 -6.04
CA ALA A 316 1.94 2.32 -5.63
C ALA A 316 0.49 2.42 -5.12
N VAL A 317 -0.33 1.42 -5.39
CA VAL A 317 -1.78 1.57 -5.29
C VAL A 317 -2.30 1.52 -3.85
N HIS A 318 -1.78 0.67 -3.00
CA HIS A 318 -2.33 0.49 -1.65
C HIS A 318 -1.60 1.21 -0.51
N VAL A 319 -0.33 1.59 -0.66
CA VAL A 319 0.34 2.51 0.28
C VAL A 319 -0.40 3.85 0.32
N VAL A 320 -0.96 4.27 -0.83
CA VAL A 320 -1.68 5.53 -0.93
C VAL A 320 -3.01 5.48 -0.20
N GLU A 321 -3.81 4.43 -0.36
CA GLU A 321 -5.08 4.30 0.35
C GLU A 321 -4.89 4.24 1.86
N ALA A 322 -3.86 3.51 2.32
CA ALA A 322 -3.58 3.41 3.73
C ALA A 322 -3.11 4.70 4.36
N LEU A 323 -2.18 5.37 3.68
CA LEU A 323 -1.63 6.63 4.19
C LEU A 323 -2.63 7.75 4.19
N LEU A 324 -3.55 7.72 3.26
CA LEU A 324 -4.55 8.74 3.14
C LEU A 324 -5.68 8.59 4.15
N LYS A 325 -6.04 7.36 4.52
CA LYS A 325 -6.91 7.10 5.69
C LYS A 325 -6.21 7.45 7.01
N MET A 326 -4.89 7.27 7.10
CA MET A 326 -4.11 7.72 8.27
C MET A 326 -4.06 9.24 8.41
N VAL A 327 -3.94 9.95 7.28
CA VAL A 327 -3.96 11.41 7.29
C VAL A 327 -5.37 11.91 7.61
N ALA A 328 -6.44 11.28 7.09
CA ALA A 328 -7.82 11.59 7.45
C ALA A 328 -8.06 11.37 8.96
N ALA A 329 -7.71 10.20 9.51
CA ALA A 329 -7.85 9.92 10.94
C ALA A 329 -7.01 10.84 11.83
N SER A 330 -5.83 11.29 11.38
CA SER A 330 -5.02 12.27 12.12
C SER A 330 -5.61 13.68 12.10
N HIS A 331 -6.46 14.00 11.13
CA HIS A 331 -7.19 15.27 11.07
C HIS A 331 -8.46 15.25 11.94
N GLU A 332 -9.21 14.14 11.95
CA GLU A 332 -10.37 13.95 12.83
C GLU A 332 -9.96 14.04 14.31
N GLY A 333 -8.86 13.39 14.71
CA GLY A 333 -8.33 13.49 16.07
C GLY A 333 -7.82 14.90 16.46
N LYS A 334 -7.46 15.76 15.48
CA LYS A 334 -7.08 17.15 15.74
C LYS A 334 -8.30 18.08 15.82
N GLU A 335 -9.37 17.80 15.11
CA GLU A 335 -10.62 18.55 15.24
C GLU A 335 -11.33 18.23 16.56
N GLU A 336 -11.37 16.98 17.00
CA GLU A 336 -11.91 16.62 18.31
C GLU A 336 -11.11 17.26 19.47
N THR A 337 -9.78 17.28 19.38
CA THR A 337 -8.94 17.97 20.40
C THR A 337 -9.11 19.49 20.37
N LYS A 338 -9.41 20.07 19.22
CA LYS A 338 -9.66 21.52 19.11
C LYS A 338 -11.03 21.91 19.67
N VAL A 339 -12.05 21.09 19.41
CA VAL A 339 -13.40 21.27 19.97
C VAL A 339 -13.40 21.08 21.50
N GLU A 340 -12.62 20.12 22.03
CA GLU A 340 -12.48 19.96 23.49
C GLU A 340 -11.70 21.12 24.17
N THR A 341 -10.69 21.70 23.49
CA THR A 341 -9.97 22.85 24.01
C THR A 341 -10.78 24.13 23.95
N ASP A 342 -11.55 24.35 22.90
CA ASP A 342 -12.43 25.52 22.78
C ASP A 342 -13.60 25.44 23.77
N ASN A 343 -14.20 24.27 23.99
CA ASN A 343 -15.23 24.07 25.03
C ASN A 343 -14.70 24.25 26.45
N LYS A 344 -13.43 23.94 26.74
CA LYS A 344 -12.82 24.20 28.05
C LYS A 344 -12.45 25.68 28.27
N SER A 345 -12.17 26.43 27.20
CA SER A 345 -11.89 27.86 27.29
C SER A 345 -13.14 28.71 27.52
N ASP A 346 -14.29 28.29 26.98
CA ASP A 346 -15.57 28.98 27.17
C ASP A 346 -16.22 28.66 28.55
N ALA A 347 -15.95 27.51 29.13
CA ALA A 347 -16.42 27.16 30.49
C ALA A 347 -15.71 27.94 31.61
N GLN A 348 -14.58 28.59 31.35
CA GLN A 348 -13.85 29.44 32.34
C GLN A 348 -14.18 30.93 32.27
N LYS A 349 -15.13 31.34 31.43
CA LYS A 349 -15.54 32.75 31.26
C LYS A 349 -16.95 33.05 31.77
N GLN A 350 -17.42 32.40 32.83
CA GLN A 350 -18.61 32.88 33.54
C GLN A 350 -18.18 33.88 34.62
N PRO A 351 -18.70 35.13 34.63
CA PRO A 351 -18.40 36.08 35.70
C PRO A 351 -19.12 35.70 36.97
N GLU A 352 -18.38 35.77 38.08
CA GLU A 352 -18.95 35.76 39.42
C GLU A 352 -19.82 37.07 39.57
N GLU A 353 -21.11 36.90 39.83
CA GLU A 353 -21.95 37.86 40.51
C GLU A 353 -22.34 37.34 41.92
#